data_a9ad2d111fa195f489adaf1dd0e4e2a5
#
_entry.id   a9ad2d111fa195f489adaf1dd0e4e2a5
#
_cell.length_a   1.000
_cell.length_b   1.000
_cell.length_c   1.000
_cell.angle_alpha   90.00
_cell.angle_beta   90.00
_cell.angle_gamma   90.00
#
_symmetry.space_group_name_H-M   'P 1'
#
loop_
_entity.id
_entity.type
_entity.pdbx_description
1 polymer ?
#
loop_
_entity_poly.entity_id
_entity_poly.type
_entity_poly.pdbx_seq_one_letter_code
_entity_poly.pdbx_strand_id
1 'polypeptide(L)'
;MKLAWFGVEEWLNPMDSLAKINLGSSCVKAFTMDELFRVTGQDEQAFLKDMETMSLHYHHGDATGSPRVKAAVAGIYPKGDVKPEHVMMVHGGTGANDIVIMGLLEPGDNHVVVKPSYQQHYDISKSIGIETRIVQLKEEEDYKLDMNALRAACDKNTKLITLTNPNNPIGITLYEKELAQIVEIAKEFDAYILCDEMYRGMDETYMPSIVDFGYEKAISVSSLS
;
A
#
# COMPACT_ATOMS: atom_id res chain seq x y z
N MET A 1 -9.63 1.93 22.13
CA MET A 1 -9.06 2.53 20.91
C MET A 1 -9.65 3.91 20.72
N LYS A 2 -8.82 4.94 20.48
CA LYS A 2 -9.24 6.30 20.14
C LYS A 2 -8.34 6.77 19.00
N LEU A 3 -8.90 6.89 17.80
CA LEU A 3 -8.17 7.40 16.64
C LEU A 3 -7.91 8.89 16.80
N ALA A 4 -6.75 9.34 16.35
CA ALA A 4 -6.43 10.75 16.25
C ALA A 4 -7.26 11.40 15.12
N TRP A 5 -7.38 12.73 15.19
CA TRP A 5 -7.95 13.51 14.10
C TRP A 5 -7.12 13.32 12.83
N PHE A 6 -7.78 12.92 11.73
CA PHE A 6 -7.10 12.69 10.45
C PHE A 6 -7.00 13.99 9.67
N GLY A 7 -5.98 14.78 9.98
CA GLY A 7 -5.89 16.20 9.60
C GLY A 7 -6.00 16.48 8.11
N VAL A 8 -5.35 15.66 7.27
CA VAL A 8 -5.35 15.86 5.81
C VAL A 8 -6.73 15.54 5.22
N GLU A 9 -7.29 14.39 5.55
CA GLU A 9 -8.57 13.94 4.99
C GLU A 9 -9.74 14.82 5.42
N GLU A 10 -9.76 15.21 6.69
CA GLU A 10 -10.81 16.09 7.24
C GLU A 10 -10.76 17.49 6.65
N TRP A 11 -9.57 17.95 6.24
CA TRP A 11 -9.41 19.21 5.54
C TRP A 11 -9.69 19.09 4.04
N LEU A 12 -9.18 18.04 3.39
CA LEU A 12 -9.23 17.87 1.94
C LEU A 12 -10.64 17.53 1.44
N ASN A 13 -11.32 16.60 2.08
CA ASN A 13 -12.63 16.09 1.63
C ASN A 13 -13.69 17.20 1.42
N PRO A 14 -13.87 18.18 2.31
CA PRO A 14 -14.79 19.27 2.06
C PRO A 14 -14.34 20.20 0.93
N MET A 15 -13.02 20.36 0.71
CA MET A 15 -12.47 21.26 -0.29
C MET A 15 -12.46 20.67 -1.69
N ASP A 16 -12.33 19.34 -1.80
CA ASP A 16 -12.25 18.63 -3.08
C ASP A 16 -13.46 18.91 -3.98
N SER A 17 -14.65 18.91 -3.41
CA SER A 17 -15.91 19.21 -4.12
C SER A 17 -16.11 20.70 -4.45
N LEU A 18 -15.41 21.59 -3.78
CA LEU A 18 -15.54 23.05 -3.95
C LEU A 18 -14.51 23.62 -4.92
N ALA A 19 -13.40 22.96 -5.12
CA ALA A 19 -12.31 23.44 -5.95
C ALA A 19 -12.69 23.39 -7.45
N LYS A 20 -12.60 24.54 -8.12
CA LYS A 20 -12.74 24.58 -9.60
C LYS A 20 -11.56 23.97 -10.32
N ILE A 21 -10.37 24.07 -9.75
CA ILE A 21 -9.13 23.46 -10.21
C ILE A 21 -8.51 22.84 -8.97
N ASN A 22 -8.48 21.50 -8.93
CA ASN A 22 -7.91 20.76 -7.82
C ASN A 22 -6.44 20.43 -8.14
N LEU A 23 -5.52 21.06 -7.38
CA LEU A 23 -4.08 20.79 -7.44
C LEU A 23 -3.58 20.03 -6.22
N GLY A 24 -4.47 19.72 -5.28
CA GLY A 24 -4.12 19.03 -4.03
C GLY A 24 -4.41 17.54 -4.03
N SER A 25 -5.17 17.05 -5.00
CA SER A 25 -5.46 15.62 -5.12
C SER A 25 -4.24 14.83 -5.61
N SER A 26 -3.98 13.71 -4.98
CA SER A 26 -2.98 12.73 -5.43
C SER A 26 -3.56 11.67 -6.39
N CYS A 27 -4.86 11.79 -6.74
CA CYS A 27 -5.53 10.87 -7.63
C CYS A 27 -5.31 11.24 -9.10
N VAL A 28 -5.17 10.24 -9.95
CA VAL A 28 -5.21 10.42 -11.41
C VAL A 28 -6.65 10.63 -11.88
N LYS A 29 -6.83 11.19 -13.08
CA LYS A 29 -8.17 11.29 -13.69
C LYS A 29 -8.78 9.90 -13.84
N ALA A 30 -9.97 9.69 -13.27
CA ALA A 30 -10.72 8.46 -13.44
C ALA A 30 -11.18 8.29 -14.90
N PHE A 31 -11.09 7.06 -15.40
CA PHE A 31 -11.68 6.70 -16.70
C PHE A 31 -13.20 6.59 -16.62
N THR A 32 -13.88 6.99 -17.69
CA THR A 32 -15.23 6.48 -17.97
C THR A 32 -15.14 5.03 -18.48
N MET A 33 -16.25 4.30 -18.44
CA MET A 33 -16.28 2.93 -18.99
C MET A 33 -15.90 2.91 -20.48
N ASP A 34 -16.39 3.88 -21.28
CA ASP A 34 -16.03 4.01 -22.70
C ASP A 34 -14.52 4.24 -22.89
N GLU A 35 -13.91 5.16 -22.09
CA GLU A 35 -12.47 5.39 -22.11
C GLU A 35 -11.70 4.12 -21.75
N LEU A 36 -12.16 3.38 -20.73
CA LEU A 36 -11.52 2.13 -20.29
C LEU A 36 -11.55 1.05 -21.38
N PHE A 37 -12.71 0.81 -22.02
CA PHE A 37 -12.80 -0.15 -23.13
C PHE A 37 -11.91 0.24 -24.29
N ARG A 38 -11.87 1.54 -24.64
CA ARG A 38 -11.01 2.05 -25.70
C ARG A 38 -9.53 1.85 -25.43
N VAL A 39 -9.08 2.12 -24.20
CA VAL A 39 -7.67 1.97 -23.82
C VAL A 39 -7.26 0.50 -23.72
N THR A 40 -8.13 -0.35 -23.17
CA THR A 40 -7.84 -1.78 -22.99
C THR A 40 -8.09 -2.64 -24.23
N GLY A 41 -8.84 -2.12 -25.22
CA GLY A 41 -9.28 -2.90 -26.37
C GLY A 41 -10.27 -4.00 -26.04
N GLN A 42 -10.90 -3.96 -24.86
CA GLN A 42 -11.90 -4.92 -24.42
C GLN A 42 -13.22 -4.72 -25.17
N ASP A 43 -13.95 -5.81 -25.41
CA ASP A 43 -15.28 -5.79 -26.03
C ASP A 43 -16.34 -5.43 -24.98
N GLU A 44 -16.91 -4.22 -25.12
CA GLU A 44 -17.98 -3.72 -24.25
C GLU A 44 -19.21 -4.64 -24.26
N GLN A 45 -19.61 -5.15 -25.43
CA GLN A 45 -20.81 -5.98 -25.54
C GLN A 45 -20.60 -7.35 -24.87
N ALA A 46 -19.42 -7.92 -25.00
CA ALA A 46 -19.06 -9.14 -24.27
C ALA A 46 -19.06 -8.91 -22.76
N PHE A 47 -18.52 -7.79 -22.28
CA PHE A 47 -18.55 -7.42 -20.87
C PHE A 47 -19.97 -7.26 -20.32
N LEU A 48 -20.84 -6.54 -21.03
CA LEU A 48 -22.24 -6.35 -20.63
C LEU A 48 -22.99 -7.69 -20.56
N LYS A 49 -22.75 -8.57 -21.53
CA LYS A 49 -23.33 -9.91 -21.54
C LYS A 49 -22.85 -10.77 -20.37
N ASP A 50 -21.58 -10.69 -20.02
CA ASP A 50 -21.03 -11.36 -18.83
C ASP A 50 -21.73 -10.84 -17.55
N MET A 51 -21.94 -9.53 -17.44
CA MET A 51 -22.66 -8.94 -16.31
C MET A 51 -24.11 -9.41 -16.21
N GLU A 52 -24.83 -9.53 -17.33
CA GLU A 52 -26.22 -10.02 -17.35
C GLU A 52 -26.36 -11.45 -16.80
N THR A 53 -25.33 -12.27 -16.99
CA THR A 53 -25.33 -13.68 -16.57
C THR A 53 -24.59 -13.93 -15.24
N MET A 54 -23.93 -12.91 -14.71
CA MET A 54 -23.17 -13.02 -13.47
C MET A 54 -24.10 -13.20 -12.27
N SER A 55 -23.84 -14.23 -11.48
CA SER A 55 -24.54 -14.40 -10.20
C SER A 55 -24.19 -13.28 -9.22
N LEU A 56 -25.21 -12.70 -8.59
CA LEU A 56 -25.02 -11.68 -7.53
C LEU A 56 -24.63 -12.29 -6.17
N HIS A 57 -23.91 -13.40 -6.19
CA HIS A 57 -23.38 -14.00 -4.97
C HIS A 57 -22.34 -13.09 -4.32
N TYR A 58 -22.36 -12.95 -2.98
CA TYR A 58 -21.44 -12.07 -2.26
C TYR A 58 -19.98 -12.53 -2.31
N HIS A 59 -19.71 -13.79 -2.60
CA HIS A 59 -18.39 -14.33 -2.89
C HIS A 59 -18.48 -15.36 -4.03
N HIS A 60 -17.54 -15.34 -4.94
CA HIS A 60 -17.47 -16.26 -6.06
C HIS A 60 -16.56 -17.47 -5.75
N GLY A 61 -16.81 -18.14 -4.60
CA GLY A 61 -16.07 -19.31 -4.16
C GLY A 61 -14.80 -19.02 -3.34
N ASP A 62 -14.42 -17.76 -3.19
CA ASP A 62 -13.27 -17.35 -2.38
C ASP A 62 -13.61 -16.04 -1.62
N ALA A 63 -13.65 -16.14 -0.27
CA ALA A 63 -13.93 -14.99 0.60
C ALA A 63 -12.82 -13.92 0.56
N THR A 64 -11.63 -14.26 0.07
CA THR A 64 -10.50 -13.33 -0.09
C THR A 64 -10.48 -12.60 -1.42
N GLY A 65 -11.47 -12.83 -2.28
CA GLY A 65 -11.64 -12.16 -3.56
C GLY A 65 -11.84 -13.12 -4.73
N SER A 66 -12.42 -12.61 -5.82
CA SER A 66 -12.62 -13.40 -7.04
C SER A 66 -11.29 -13.99 -7.55
N PRO A 67 -11.23 -15.29 -7.86
CA PRO A 67 -10.02 -15.91 -8.41
C PRO A 67 -9.48 -15.23 -9.66
N ARG A 68 -10.37 -14.71 -10.52
CA ARG A 68 -10.02 -13.97 -11.74
C ARG A 68 -9.30 -12.65 -11.41
N VAL A 69 -9.80 -11.91 -10.44
CA VAL A 69 -9.17 -10.64 -10.00
C VAL A 69 -7.84 -10.93 -9.31
N LYS A 70 -7.78 -11.93 -8.43
CA LYS A 70 -6.54 -12.33 -7.75
C LYS A 70 -5.44 -12.74 -8.72
N ALA A 71 -5.79 -13.48 -9.78
CA ALA A 71 -4.85 -13.84 -10.84
C ALA A 71 -4.35 -12.62 -11.63
N ALA A 72 -5.23 -11.66 -11.94
CA ALA A 72 -4.86 -10.43 -12.60
C ALA A 72 -3.92 -9.58 -11.72
N VAL A 73 -4.23 -9.45 -10.42
CA VAL A 73 -3.37 -8.74 -9.46
C VAL A 73 -2.00 -9.44 -9.32
N ALA A 74 -1.96 -10.76 -9.21
CA ALA A 74 -0.68 -11.49 -9.17
C ALA A 74 0.19 -11.19 -10.42
N GLY A 75 -0.44 -11.04 -11.59
CA GLY A 75 0.23 -10.74 -12.85
C GLY A 75 0.93 -9.38 -12.92
N ILE A 76 0.59 -8.42 -12.05
CA ILE A 76 1.29 -7.12 -12.02
C ILE A 76 2.59 -7.13 -11.18
N TYR A 77 2.96 -8.29 -10.63
CA TYR A 77 4.20 -8.51 -9.87
C TYR A 77 5.11 -9.53 -10.59
N PRO A 78 5.64 -9.21 -11.79
CA PRO A 78 6.32 -10.18 -12.65
C PRO A 78 7.65 -10.69 -12.10
N LYS A 79 8.27 -10.00 -11.15
CA LYS A 79 9.54 -10.40 -10.52
C LYS A 79 9.35 -11.11 -9.18
N GLY A 80 8.26 -10.81 -8.48
CA GLY A 80 7.87 -11.53 -7.26
C GLY A 80 7.23 -12.89 -7.63
N ASP A 81 7.49 -13.94 -6.87
CA ASP A 81 6.76 -15.22 -7.01
C ASP A 81 5.35 -15.09 -6.40
N VAL A 82 4.61 -14.06 -6.84
CA VAL A 82 3.26 -13.78 -6.35
C VAL A 82 2.26 -14.65 -7.09
N LYS A 83 1.51 -15.45 -6.34
CA LYS A 83 0.47 -16.33 -6.84
C LYS A 83 -0.92 -15.81 -6.42
N PRO A 84 -2.00 -16.21 -7.10
CA PRO A 84 -3.36 -15.78 -6.72
C PRO A 84 -3.70 -16.03 -5.25
N GLU A 85 -3.23 -17.12 -4.66
CA GLU A 85 -3.41 -17.44 -3.24
C GLU A 85 -2.71 -16.47 -2.28
N HIS A 86 -1.70 -15.71 -2.74
CA HIS A 86 -1.03 -14.66 -1.96
C HIS A 86 -1.77 -13.32 -2.00
N VAL A 87 -2.87 -13.22 -2.77
CA VAL A 87 -3.62 -11.98 -2.95
C VAL A 87 -4.91 -12.01 -2.13
N MET A 88 -5.13 -10.96 -1.37
CA MET A 88 -6.39 -10.71 -0.66
C MET A 88 -7.00 -9.38 -1.14
N MET A 89 -8.26 -9.43 -1.53
CA MET A 89 -9.05 -8.24 -1.89
C MET A 89 -9.77 -7.70 -0.67
N VAL A 90 -9.65 -6.39 -0.45
CA VAL A 90 -10.25 -5.70 0.68
C VAL A 90 -10.81 -4.34 0.24
N HIS A 91 -11.38 -3.56 1.16
CA HIS A 91 -11.96 -2.24 0.86
C HIS A 91 -10.88 -1.15 0.76
N GLY A 92 -10.24 -1.07 -0.40
CA GLY A 92 -9.21 -0.07 -0.70
C GLY A 92 -7.90 -0.28 0.07
N GLY A 93 -6.88 0.52 -0.27
CA GLY A 93 -5.59 0.50 0.42
C GLY A 93 -5.70 0.79 1.92
N THR A 94 -6.59 1.69 2.31
CA THR A 94 -6.87 2.00 3.72
C THR A 94 -7.31 0.75 4.49
N GLY A 95 -8.26 -0.02 3.94
CA GLY A 95 -8.71 -1.28 4.56
C GLY A 95 -7.60 -2.33 4.60
N ALA A 96 -6.73 -2.37 3.59
CA ALA A 96 -5.57 -3.27 3.57
C ALA A 96 -4.57 -2.93 4.69
N ASN A 97 -4.21 -1.65 4.81
CA ASN A 97 -3.30 -1.17 5.86
C ASN A 97 -3.85 -1.48 7.26
N ASP A 98 -5.16 -1.24 7.48
CA ASP A 98 -5.84 -1.56 8.75
C ASP A 98 -5.70 -3.04 9.11
N ILE A 99 -6.04 -3.91 8.17
CA ILE A 99 -6.02 -5.37 8.39
C ILE A 99 -4.60 -5.83 8.74
N VAL A 100 -3.59 -5.33 8.02
CA VAL A 100 -2.18 -5.71 8.29
C VAL A 100 -1.74 -5.21 9.67
N ILE A 101 -1.96 -3.93 9.98
CA ILE A 101 -1.51 -3.33 11.25
C ILE A 101 -2.23 -3.99 12.44
N MET A 102 -3.54 -4.15 12.36
CA MET A 102 -4.32 -4.74 13.45
C MET A 102 -4.17 -6.26 13.54
N GLY A 103 -3.89 -6.92 12.43
CA GLY A 103 -3.76 -8.38 12.39
C GLY A 103 -2.37 -8.90 12.82
N LEU A 104 -1.34 -8.08 12.70
CA LEU A 104 0.04 -8.48 13.01
C LEU A 104 0.53 -8.01 14.37
N LEU A 105 0.05 -6.85 14.85
CA LEU A 105 0.61 -6.21 16.04
C LEU A 105 -0.12 -6.63 17.32
N GLU A 106 0.65 -7.04 18.32
CA GLU A 106 0.19 -7.44 19.64
C GLU A 106 0.82 -6.57 20.74
N PRO A 107 0.21 -6.51 21.94
CA PRO A 107 0.83 -5.81 23.07
C PRO A 107 2.25 -6.32 23.38
N GLY A 108 3.21 -5.41 23.40
CA GLY A 108 4.63 -5.73 23.59
C GLY A 108 5.45 -5.66 22.31
N ASP A 109 4.81 -5.66 21.14
CA ASP A 109 5.46 -5.39 19.86
C ASP A 109 5.78 -3.90 19.70
N ASN A 110 6.73 -3.59 18.82
CA ASN A 110 6.87 -2.26 18.28
C ASN A 110 6.73 -2.22 16.77
N HIS A 111 6.30 -1.07 16.29
CA HIS A 111 6.07 -0.74 14.90
C HIS A 111 7.00 0.40 14.48
N VAL A 112 7.85 0.17 13.49
CA VAL A 112 8.75 1.19 12.92
C VAL A 112 8.11 1.77 11.67
N VAL A 113 7.95 3.10 11.61
CA VAL A 113 7.30 3.79 10.49
C VAL A 113 8.20 4.87 9.91
N VAL A 114 8.42 4.82 8.61
CA VAL A 114 9.14 5.86 7.87
C VAL A 114 8.19 7.04 7.60
N LYS A 115 8.60 8.28 7.97
CA LYS A 115 7.82 9.52 7.80
C LYS A 115 8.62 10.58 7.03
N PRO A 116 7.96 11.49 6.26
CA PRO A 116 6.50 11.65 6.10
C PRO A 116 5.83 10.44 5.47
N SER A 117 4.58 10.18 5.85
CA SER A 117 3.79 9.05 5.37
C SER A 117 2.31 9.32 5.61
N TYR A 118 1.45 8.51 5.01
CA TYR A 118 0.01 8.57 5.25
C TYR A 118 -0.29 8.36 6.75
N GLN A 119 -1.11 9.22 7.33
CA GLN A 119 -1.32 9.28 8.79
C GLN A 119 -1.77 7.94 9.39
N GLN A 120 -2.53 7.17 8.65
CA GLN A 120 -3.02 5.85 9.03
C GLN A 120 -1.89 4.92 9.51
N HIS A 121 -0.74 4.93 8.83
CA HIS A 121 0.36 4.01 9.10
C HIS A 121 0.89 4.09 10.53
N TYR A 122 0.85 5.27 11.16
CA TYR A 122 1.40 5.43 12.51
C TYR A 122 0.33 5.69 13.58
N ASP A 123 -0.86 6.16 13.21
CA ASP A 123 -1.88 6.48 14.20
C ASP A 123 -2.73 5.28 14.60
N ILE A 124 -2.91 4.29 13.72
CA ILE A 124 -3.62 3.06 14.07
C ILE A 124 -2.85 2.30 15.14
N SER A 125 -1.57 2.01 14.92
CA SER A 125 -0.74 1.31 15.90
C SER A 125 -0.71 2.03 17.26
N LYS A 126 -0.54 3.36 17.25
CA LYS A 126 -0.65 4.17 18.48
C LYS A 126 -2.02 4.07 19.15
N SER A 127 -3.10 4.05 18.37
CA SER A 127 -4.48 4.02 18.90
C SER A 127 -4.82 2.72 19.62
N ILE A 128 -4.14 1.63 19.26
CA ILE A 128 -4.27 0.32 19.91
C ILE A 128 -3.19 0.06 20.97
N GLY A 129 -2.37 1.08 21.27
CA GLY A 129 -1.38 1.03 22.35
C GLY A 129 -0.03 0.38 21.99
N ILE A 130 0.26 0.24 20.70
CA ILE A 130 1.55 -0.29 20.21
C ILE A 130 2.61 0.81 20.24
N GLU A 131 3.80 0.47 20.72
CA GLU A 131 4.96 1.34 20.62
C GLU A 131 5.28 1.63 19.14
N THR A 132 5.15 2.90 18.74
CA THR A 132 5.37 3.32 17.35
C THR A 132 6.60 4.21 17.28
N ARG A 133 7.63 3.71 16.61
CA ARG A 133 8.91 4.40 16.40
C ARG A 133 8.94 5.03 15.02
N ILE A 134 9.42 6.26 14.94
CA ILE A 134 9.43 7.03 13.70
C ILE A 134 10.86 7.16 13.19
N VAL A 135 11.07 6.78 11.93
CA VAL A 135 12.26 7.11 11.16
C VAL A 135 11.92 8.31 10.29
N GLN A 136 12.45 9.47 10.66
CA GLN A 136 12.11 10.73 10.02
C GLN A 136 13.01 10.98 8.81
N LEU A 137 12.42 11.09 7.62
CA LEU A 137 13.07 11.65 6.43
C LEU A 137 13.18 13.18 6.59
N LYS A 138 14.31 13.75 6.23
CA LYS A 138 14.60 15.17 6.44
C LYS A 138 14.81 15.89 5.11
N GLU A 139 14.28 17.10 5.01
CA GLU A 139 14.42 17.94 3.83
C GLU A 139 15.89 18.28 3.55
N GLU A 140 16.66 18.60 4.58
CA GLU A 140 18.09 18.89 4.49
C GLU A 140 18.95 17.70 4.01
N GLU A 141 18.39 16.49 3.99
CA GLU A 141 19.01 15.25 3.50
C GLU A 141 18.35 14.78 2.18
N ASP A 142 17.66 15.67 1.46
CA ASP A 142 16.88 15.34 0.26
C ASP A 142 15.86 14.21 0.49
N TYR A 143 15.31 14.10 1.68
CA TYR A 143 14.40 13.04 2.12
C TYR A 143 14.94 11.62 1.91
N LYS A 144 16.24 11.44 1.86
CA LYS A 144 16.86 10.11 1.76
C LYS A 144 16.62 9.31 3.02
N LEU A 145 16.30 8.03 2.85
CA LEU A 145 16.18 7.10 3.96
C LEU A 145 17.56 6.67 4.46
N ASP A 146 17.88 7.05 5.70
CA ASP A 146 19.08 6.55 6.38
C ASP A 146 18.83 5.12 6.88
N MET A 147 19.48 4.15 6.24
CA MET A 147 19.38 2.73 6.59
C MET A 147 19.96 2.41 7.98
N ASN A 148 20.89 3.21 8.47
CA ASN A 148 21.42 3.04 9.84
C ASN A 148 20.39 3.52 10.85
N ALA A 149 19.69 4.64 10.58
CA ALA A 149 18.60 5.11 11.42
C ALA A 149 17.42 4.11 11.42
N LEU A 150 17.08 3.51 10.26
CA LEU A 150 16.07 2.47 10.18
C LEU A 150 16.45 1.26 11.02
N ARG A 151 17.68 0.74 10.88
CA ARG A 151 18.16 -0.39 11.67
C ARG A 151 18.20 -0.06 13.18
N ALA A 152 18.63 1.14 13.56
CA ALA A 152 18.69 1.57 14.95
C ALA A 152 17.31 1.74 15.60
N ALA A 153 16.26 1.98 14.81
CA ALA A 153 14.89 2.03 15.29
C ALA A 153 14.30 0.63 15.57
N CYS A 154 14.91 -0.43 15.04
CA CYS A 154 14.48 -1.81 15.22
C CYS A 154 15.13 -2.47 16.42
N ASP A 155 14.44 -3.40 17.05
CA ASP A 155 14.95 -4.30 18.09
C ASP A 155 14.22 -5.66 18.04
N LYS A 156 14.49 -6.51 19.01
CA LYS A 156 13.91 -7.87 19.11
C LYS A 156 12.38 -7.91 19.21
N ASN A 157 11.75 -6.78 19.53
CA ASN A 157 10.28 -6.65 19.62
C ASN A 157 9.70 -5.99 18.36
N THR A 158 10.54 -5.64 17.37
CA THR A 158 10.05 -5.05 16.14
C THR A 158 9.30 -6.09 15.33
N LYS A 159 8.00 -5.89 15.19
CA LYS A 159 7.10 -6.79 14.48
C LYS A 159 6.82 -6.32 13.06
N LEU A 160 6.74 -5.00 12.85
CA LEU A 160 6.34 -4.41 11.58
C LEU A 160 7.21 -3.18 11.27
N ILE A 161 7.66 -3.09 10.02
CA ILE A 161 8.27 -1.90 9.41
C ILE A 161 7.33 -1.43 8.32
N THR A 162 6.88 -0.16 8.38
CA THR A 162 5.97 0.40 7.37
C THR A 162 6.59 1.58 6.65
N LEU A 163 6.43 1.57 5.31
CA LEU A 163 6.83 2.66 4.43
C LEU A 163 5.82 2.81 3.27
N THR A 164 5.87 3.96 2.59
CA THR A 164 5.12 4.21 1.36
C THR A 164 6.10 4.37 0.21
N ASN A 165 5.94 3.63 -0.87
CA ASN A 165 6.83 3.69 -2.03
C ASN A 165 6.09 3.48 -3.36
N PRO A 166 6.01 4.49 -4.22
CA PRO A 166 6.47 5.88 -4.08
C PRO A 166 5.81 6.60 -2.92
N ASN A 167 6.53 7.53 -2.30
CA ASN A 167 6.10 8.16 -1.07
C ASN A 167 4.97 9.18 -1.27
N ASN A 168 3.99 9.14 -0.40
CA ASN A 168 3.01 10.18 -0.19
C ASN A 168 3.32 10.84 1.18
N PRO A 169 3.54 12.19 1.25
CA PRO A 169 3.22 13.20 0.23
C PRO A 169 4.41 13.70 -0.60
N ILE A 170 5.64 13.28 -0.34
CA ILE A 170 6.85 13.93 -0.88
C ILE A 170 7.30 13.43 -2.26
N GLY A 171 6.69 12.35 -2.77
CA GLY A 171 6.93 11.85 -4.12
C GLY A 171 8.28 11.18 -4.36
N ILE A 172 9.11 10.97 -3.33
CA ILE A 172 10.35 10.21 -3.50
C ILE A 172 10.06 8.74 -3.78
N THR A 173 10.96 8.12 -4.53
CA THR A 173 10.90 6.70 -4.86
C THR A 173 12.16 5.99 -4.39
N LEU A 174 11.98 4.89 -3.69
CA LEU A 174 13.05 3.95 -3.35
C LEU A 174 13.12 2.89 -4.46
N TYR A 175 14.33 2.63 -4.93
CA TYR A 175 14.57 1.68 -5.99
C TYR A 175 15.13 0.36 -5.45
N GLU A 176 15.55 -0.52 -6.35
CA GLU A 176 15.96 -1.89 -6.05
C GLU A 176 17.00 -1.99 -4.92
N LYS A 177 18.00 -1.09 -4.91
CA LYS A 177 19.06 -1.09 -3.91
C LYS A 177 18.54 -0.78 -2.51
N GLU A 178 17.74 0.26 -2.39
CA GLU A 178 17.17 0.70 -1.11
C GLU A 178 16.17 -0.33 -0.58
N LEU A 179 15.30 -0.85 -1.44
CA LEU A 179 14.32 -1.87 -1.05
C LEU A 179 15.01 -3.16 -0.60
N ALA A 180 16.08 -3.59 -1.30
CA ALA A 180 16.87 -4.75 -0.87
C ALA A 180 17.49 -4.55 0.53
N GLN A 181 17.99 -3.35 0.83
CA GLN A 181 18.54 -3.04 2.16
C GLN A 181 17.47 -3.06 3.26
N ILE A 182 16.27 -2.57 2.96
CA ILE A 182 15.13 -2.64 3.90
C ILE A 182 14.76 -4.10 4.19
N VAL A 183 14.73 -4.94 3.14
CA VAL A 183 14.45 -6.37 3.30
C VAL A 183 15.52 -7.05 4.18
N GLU A 184 16.80 -6.74 3.99
CA GLU A 184 17.86 -7.29 4.83
C GLU A 184 17.74 -6.84 6.31
N ILE A 185 17.37 -5.57 6.54
CA ILE A 185 17.08 -5.08 7.90
C ILE A 185 15.89 -5.83 8.50
N ALA A 186 14.81 -6.01 7.77
CA ALA A 186 13.64 -6.72 8.27
C ALA A 186 13.96 -8.19 8.61
N LYS A 187 14.77 -8.86 7.80
CA LYS A 187 15.24 -10.23 8.07
C LYS A 187 16.08 -10.32 9.34
N GLU A 188 16.93 -9.31 9.62
CA GLU A 188 17.78 -9.26 10.81
C GLU A 188 16.94 -9.30 12.10
N PHE A 189 15.76 -8.68 12.09
CA PHE A 189 14.86 -8.61 13.24
C PHE A 189 13.63 -9.54 13.14
N ASP A 190 13.55 -10.36 12.10
CA ASP A 190 12.39 -11.24 11.81
C ASP A 190 11.07 -10.47 11.68
N ALA A 191 11.13 -9.21 11.23
CA ALA A 191 10.00 -8.28 11.14
C ALA A 191 9.26 -8.40 9.80
N TYR A 192 7.96 -8.14 9.81
CA TYR A 192 7.18 -7.92 8.59
C TYR A 192 7.52 -6.55 7.97
N ILE A 193 7.34 -6.45 6.66
CA ILE A 193 7.38 -5.17 5.94
C ILE A 193 6.00 -4.92 5.34
N LEU A 194 5.43 -3.77 5.65
CA LEU A 194 4.25 -3.22 4.97
C LEU A 194 4.72 -2.09 4.06
N CYS A 195 4.73 -2.33 2.76
CA CYS A 195 4.98 -1.31 1.77
C CYS A 195 3.66 -0.87 1.12
N ASP A 196 3.25 0.35 1.40
CA ASP A 196 2.13 0.97 0.71
C ASP A 196 2.61 1.42 -0.68
N GLU A 197 2.20 0.68 -1.70
CA GLU A 197 2.59 0.86 -3.09
C GLU A 197 1.46 1.47 -3.93
N MET A 198 0.62 2.29 -3.31
CA MET A 198 -0.54 2.92 -3.96
C MET A 198 -0.18 3.65 -5.26
N TYR A 199 1.02 4.22 -5.31
CA TYR A 199 1.50 5.00 -6.46
C TYR A 199 2.47 4.23 -7.37
N ARG A 200 2.67 2.93 -7.13
CA ARG A 200 3.46 2.08 -8.01
C ARG A 200 2.78 1.94 -9.37
N GLY A 201 3.53 2.11 -10.45
CA GLY A 201 3.01 2.05 -11.81
C GLY A 201 2.66 3.41 -12.42
N MET A 202 2.93 4.51 -11.70
CA MET A 202 2.82 5.88 -12.25
C MET A 202 4.05 6.29 -13.09
N ASP A 203 5.08 5.46 -13.16
CA ASP A 203 6.25 5.66 -14.01
C ASP A 203 6.12 4.83 -15.30
N GLU A 204 6.74 5.29 -16.39
CA GLU A 204 6.82 4.56 -17.65
C GLU A 204 7.72 3.32 -17.54
N THR A 205 8.62 3.29 -16.54
CA THR A 205 9.50 2.18 -16.25
C THR A 205 8.95 1.28 -15.14
N TYR A 206 9.38 0.02 -15.13
CA TYR A 206 9.01 -0.89 -14.06
C TYR A 206 9.56 -0.41 -12.72
N MET A 207 8.66 -0.12 -11.79
CA MET A 207 8.99 0.19 -10.40
C MET A 207 9.02 -1.11 -9.59
N PRO A 208 10.15 -1.42 -8.91
CA PRO A 208 10.23 -2.63 -8.10
C PRO A 208 9.24 -2.58 -6.93
N SER A 209 8.65 -3.74 -6.65
CA SER A 209 7.82 -3.95 -5.46
C SER A 209 8.65 -4.55 -4.34
N ILE A 210 8.22 -4.34 -3.10
CA ILE A 210 8.85 -4.98 -1.94
C ILE A 210 8.79 -6.51 -2.00
N VAL A 211 7.79 -7.08 -2.67
CA VAL A 211 7.63 -8.53 -2.83
C VAL A 211 8.56 -9.14 -3.87
N ASP A 212 9.23 -8.33 -4.69
CA ASP A 212 10.19 -8.80 -5.70
C ASP A 212 11.46 -9.42 -5.10
N PHE A 213 11.71 -9.20 -3.82
CA PHE A 213 12.93 -9.63 -3.11
C PHE A 213 12.77 -10.99 -2.41
N GLY A 214 11.66 -11.69 -2.61
CA GLY A 214 11.46 -13.06 -2.13
C GLY A 214 11.46 -13.21 -0.61
N TYR A 215 11.12 -12.15 0.13
CA TYR A 215 10.98 -12.21 1.57
C TYR A 215 9.53 -12.53 1.92
N GLU A 216 9.30 -13.66 2.59
CA GLU A 216 7.96 -14.18 2.89
C GLU A 216 7.11 -13.27 3.79
N LYS A 217 7.76 -12.37 4.56
CA LYS A 217 7.11 -11.39 5.42
C LYS A 217 6.99 -10.01 4.77
N ALA A 218 7.21 -9.89 3.46
CA ALA A 218 6.99 -8.66 2.72
C ALA A 218 5.53 -8.60 2.23
N ILE A 219 4.86 -7.49 2.53
CA ILE A 219 3.48 -7.22 2.16
C ILE A 219 3.43 -5.95 1.33
N SER A 220 2.92 -6.05 0.10
CA SER A 220 2.59 -4.91 -0.74
C SER A 220 1.10 -4.60 -0.62
N VAL A 221 0.77 -3.34 -0.40
CA VAL A 221 -0.61 -2.83 -0.43
C VAL A 221 -0.74 -1.91 -1.63
N SER A 222 -1.79 -2.11 -2.41
CA SER A 222 -2.10 -1.29 -3.58
C SER A 222 -3.61 -1.19 -3.77
N SER A 223 -4.06 -0.45 -4.78
CA SER A 223 -5.47 -0.29 -5.12
C SER A 223 -5.67 -0.42 -6.62
N LEU A 224 -6.91 -0.69 -7.02
CA LEU A 224 -7.37 -0.66 -8.41
C LEU A 224 -7.97 0.71 -8.80
N SER A 225 -7.91 1.68 -7.86
CA SER A 225 -8.40 3.05 -8.08
C SER A 225 -7.38 3.94 -8.77
#